data_1d08d702d68209632d13fb5b28720171
#
_entry.id   1d08d702d68209632d13fb5b28720171
#
_cell.length_a   1.000
_cell.length_b   1.000
_cell.length_c   1.000
_cell.angle_alpha   90.00
_cell.angle_beta   90.00
_cell.angle_gamma   90.00
#
_symmetry.space_group_name_H-M   'P 1'
#
loop_
_entity.id
_entity.type
_entity.pdbx_description
1 polymer ?
#
loop_
_entity_poly.entity_id
_entity_poly.type
_entity_poly.pdbx_seq_one_letter_code
_entity_poly.pdbx_strand_id
1 'polypeptide(L)'
;MGPLCTDCPVLKSVLFRGLSSEQIARLGCVFRSTRYRRSQILFFEGGVGQHVFALHSGLVKVVKSLENGKDRITRVLFPGELFGLEALAESTYPLTAVTLRDCEICAASRDEFLEFLHANPDVALGMVRFLVTEVTRVRTQVTDMCFKDARMKVATLLLSLVSSETQTPAETCSLTLPFSRQEISEILELSPETVSRTLSLFRRDQVLEARGRRVAIRDLKKLQAAAHR
;
A
#
# COMPACT_ATOMS: atom_id res chain seq x y z
N MET A 1 -8.63 -11.62 22.54
CA MET A 1 -7.60 -12.23 21.69
C MET A 1 -8.32 -12.85 20.50
N GLY A 2 -8.32 -12.19 19.34
CA GLY A 2 -8.92 -12.76 18.11
C GLY A 2 -7.91 -13.71 17.48
N PRO A 3 -8.33 -14.88 16.96
CA PRO A 3 -7.45 -15.72 16.18
C PRO A 3 -6.96 -14.93 14.98
N LEU A 4 -5.67 -15.05 14.64
CA LEU A 4 -5.16 -14.59 13.34
C LEU A 4 -6.08 -15.16 12.27
N CYS A 5 -6.61 -14.27 11.43
CA CYS A 5 -7.42 -14.70 10.31
C CYS A 5 -6.61 -15.68 9.48
N THR A 6 -7.08 -16.92 9.34
CA THR A 6 -6.43 -17.95 8.50
C THR A 6 -6.21 -17.49 7.06
N ASP A 7 -6.90 -16.45 6.65
CA ASP A 7 -6.85 -15.86 5.30
C ASP A 7 -6.21 -14.45 5.29
N CYS A 8 -5.35 -14.17 6.27
CA CYS A 8 -4.71 -12.86 6.39
C CYS A 8 -3.79 -12.58 5.19
N PRO A 9 -4.01 -11.50 4.42
CA PRO A 9 -3.18 -11.15 3.28
C PRO A 9 -1.72 -10.89 3.69
N VAL A 10 -1.49 -10.49 4.94
CA VAL A 10 -0.15 -10.26 5.50
C VAL A 10 0.66 -11.57 5.58
N LEU A 11 0.01 -12.70 5.93
CA LEU A 11 0.67 -14.00 5.97
C LEU A 11 1.08 -14.52 4.57
N LYS A 12 0.47 -13.97 3.51
CA LYS A 12 0.85 -14.25 2.11
C LYS A 12 2.09 -13.47 1.67
N SER A 13 2.54 -12.50 2.47
CA SER A 13 3.75 -11.72 2.18
C SER A 13 5.01 -12.58 2.20
N VAL A 14 6.06 -12.13 1.52
CA VAL A 14 7.35 -12.83 1.44
C VAL A 14 7.94 -13.08 2.84
N LEU A 15 7.72 -12.16 3.78
CA LEU A 15 8.21 -12.24 5.14
C LEU A 15 7.67 -13.45 5.91
N PHE A 16 6.38 -13.74 5.77
CA PHE A 16 5.70 -14.76 6.57
C PHE A 16 5.45 -16.07 5.78
N ARG A 17 5.94 -16.13 4.55
CA ARG A 17 5.80 -17.32 3.72
C ARG A 17 6.64 -18.48 4.28
N GLY A 18 5.99 -19.59 4.56
CA GLY A 18 6.66 -20.80 5.05
C GLY A 18 6.75 -20.91 6.58
N LEU A 19 6.06 -20.03 7.33
CA LEU A 19 5.93 -20.18 8.77
C LEU A 19 5.17 -21.44 9.14
N SER A 20 5.62 -22.12 10.20
CA SER A 20 4.88 -23.21 10.82
C SER A 20 3.60 -22.68 11.50
N SER A 21 2.63 -23.58 11.73
CA SER A 21 1.39 -23.24 12.44
C SER A 21 1.66 -22.66 13.85
N GLU A 22 2.72 -23.13 14.52
CA GLU A 22 3.14 -22.62 15.82
C GLU A 22 3.67 -21.19 15.73
N GLN A 23 4.51 -20.90 14.72
CA GLN A 23 5.03 -19.56 14.48
C GLN A 23 3.91 -18.58 14.12
N ILE A 24 2.93 -19.01 13.31
CA ILE A 24 1.74 -18.21 12.99
C ILE A 24 0.92 -17.92 14.25
N ALA A 25 0.73 -18.90 15.12
CA ALA A 25 0.02 -18.69 16.39
C ALA A 25 0.75 -17.68 17.30
N ARG A 26 2.07 -17.78 17.42
CA ARG A 26 2.90 -16.83 18.18
C ARG A 26 2.84 -15.42 17.56
N LEU A 27 2.93 -15.29 16.24
CA LEU A 27 2.78 -14.03 15.54
C LEU A 27 1.43 -13.37 15.84
N GLY A 28 0.36 -14.16 15.98
CA GLY A 28 -0.95 -13.70 16.38
C GLY A 28 -1.06 -13.16 17.81
N CYS A 29 -0.14 -13.54 18.68
CA CYS A 29 -0.03 -12.94 20.01
C CYS A 29 0.70 -11.59 19.98
N VAL A 30 1.62 -11.42 19.03
CA VAL A 30 2.42 -10.19 18.85
C VAL A 30 1.62 -9.11 18.14
N PHE A 31 0.91 -9.45 17.08
CA PHE A 31 0.11 -8.50 16.30
C PHE A 31 -1.33 -8.43 16.81
N ARG A 32 -1.81 -7.22 17.12
CA ARG A 32 -3.17 -6.95 17.58
C ARG A 32 -3.93 -6.15 16.54
N SER A 33 -5.08 -6.69 16.09
CA SER A 33 -5.93 -6.04 15.11
C SER A 33 -6.73 -4.89 15.73
N THR A 34 -6.79 -3.78 15.02
CA THR A 34 -7.58 -2.58 15.38
C THR A 34 -8.23 -2.03 14.11
N ARG A 35 -9.47 -1.56 14.25
CA ARG A 35 -10.21 -0.91 13.17
C ARG A 35 -10.02 0.59 13.23
N TYR A 36 -9.69 1.17 12.10
CA TYR A 36 -9.52 2.61 11.90
C TYR A 36 -10.52 3.10 10.87
N ARG A 37 -11.13 4.24 11.16
CA ARG A 37 -11.98 4.94 10.17
C ARG A 37 -11.10 5.67 9.16
N ARG A 38 -11.71 6.07 8.04
CA ARG A 38 -11.08 6.94 7.05
C ARG A 38 -10.55 8.22 7.70
N SER A 39 -9.42 8.73 7.20
CA SER A 39 -8.75 9.97 7.61
C SER A 39 -8.21 9.96 9.04
N GLN A 40 -7.98 8.79 9.64
CA GLN A 40 -7.29 8.67 10.91
C GLN A 40 -5.78 8.57 10.69
N ILE A 41 -5.03 9.25 11.56
CA ILE A 41 -3.57 9.21 11.58
C ILE A 41 -3.15 8.04 12.47
N LEU A 42 -2.25 7.22 11.95
CA LEU A 42 -1.69 6.05 12.65
C LEU A 42 -0.43 6.44 13.44
N PHE A 43 0.42 7.23 12.81
CA PHE A 43 1.60 7.86 13.41
C PHE A 43 1.97 9.11 12.65
N PHE A 44 2.69 10.01 13.30
CA PHE A 44 3.17 11.27 12.74
C PHE A 44 4.65 11.20 12.40
N GLU A 45 5.07 11.98 11.43
CA GLU A 45 6.47 12.31 11.18
C GLU A 45 7.10 12.92 12.45
N GLY A 46 8.27 12.41 12.87
CA GLY A 46 8.94 12.78 14.12
C GLY A 46 8.35 12.15 15.37
N GLY A 47 7.20 11.46 15.27
CA GLY A 47 6.62 10.71 16.39
C GLY A 47 7.46 9.51 16.77
N VAL A 48 7.37 9.08 18.05
CA VAL A 48 8.16 7.96 18.58
C VAL A 48 7.81 6.66 17.86
N GLY A 49 8.82 5.96 17.35
CA GLY A 49 8.72 4.69 16.63
C GLY A 49 8.50 3.51 17.58
N GLN A 50 7.26 3.32 18.04
CA GLN A 50 6.91 2.28 19.01
C GLN A 50 6.26 1.04 18.41
N HIS A 51 5.76 1.11 17.18
CA HIS A 51 4.98 0.03 16.58
C HIS A 51 5.38 -0.24 15.13
N VAL A 52 5.25 -1.50 14.74
CA VAL A 52 5.25 -1.96 13.35
C VAL A 52 3.82 -2.33 12.99
N PHE A 53 3.42 -2.04 11.77
CA PHE A 53 2.05 -2.20 11.32
C PHE A 53 1.97 -3.14 10.11
N ALA A 54 0.83 -3.83 10.01
CA ALA A 54 0.48 -4.69 8.90
C ALA A 54 -0.94 -4.35 8.43
N LEU A 55 -1.12 -3.98 7.17
CA LEU A 55 -2.42 -3.62 6.62
C LEU A 55 -3.19 -4.89 6.24
N HIS A 56 -4.25 -5.20 6.99
CA HIS A 56 -5.13 -6.33 6.70
C HIS A 56 -6.14 -6.00 5.61
N SER A 57 -6.82 -4.85 5.73
CA SER A 57 -7.79 -4.37 4.74
C SER A 57 -7.85 -2.85 4.72
N GLY A 58 -8.35 -2.27 3.63
CA GLY A 58 -8.43 -0.84 3.42
C GLY A 58 -7.25 -0.28 2.62
N LEU A 59 -6.96 1.00 2.79
CA LEU A 59 -5.86 1.71 2.12
C LEU A 59 -5.28 2.76 3.06
N VAL A 60 -3.96 2.88 3.07
CA VAL A 60 -3.21 3.87 3.87
C VAL A 60 -2.32 4.68 2.92
N LYS A 61 -2.25 6.00 3.11
CA LYS A 61 -1.24 6.84 2.46
C LYS A 61 -0.15 7.18 3.45
N VAL A 62 1.08 7.23 2.95
CA VAL A 62 2.24 7.72 3.66
C VAL A 62 2.63 9.05 3.06
N VAL A 63 2.77 10.07 3.90
CA VAL A 63 3.01 11.44 3.47
C VAL A 63 4.27 12.00 4.13
N LYS A 64 4.95 12.88 3.41
CA LYS A 64 6.04 13.71 3.90
C LYS A 64 5.56 15.14 3.98
N SER A 65 5.71 15.79 5.13
CA SER A 65 5.47 17.21 5.26
C SER A 65 6.64 17.99 4.67
N LEU A 66 6.34 18.89 3.75
CA LEU A 66 7.33 19.74 3.09
C LEU A 66 7.48 21.07 3.87
N GLU A 67 8.61 21.74 3.72
CA GLU A 67 8.91 23.03 4.37
C GLU A 67 7.87 24.12 4.07
N ASN A 68 7.19 24.04 2.94
CA ASN A 68 6.11 24.95 2.54
C ASN A 68 4.74 24.64 3.19
N GLY A 69 4.70 23.71 4.16
CA GLY A 69 3.50 23.30 4.90
C GLY A 69 2.55 22.38 4.10
N LYS A 70 2.93 21.95 2.90
CA LYS A 70 2.14 20.99 2.12
C LYS A 70 2.61 19.56 2.38
N ASP A 71 1.66 18.66 2.48
CA ASP A 71 1.94 17.23 2.53
C ASP A 71 2.09 16.67 1.12
N ARG A 72 3.12 15.83 0.91
CA ARG A 72 3.33 15.09 -0.33
C ARG A 72 3.11 13.60 -0.07
N ILE A 73 2.23 12.98 -0.85
CA ILE A 73 2.03 11.52 -0.80
C ILE A 73 3.26 10.86 -1.41
N THR A 74 3.99 10.10 -0.58
CA THR A 74 5.19 9.36 -1.00
C THR A 74 4.87 7.92 -1.37
N ARG A 75 3.82 7.34 -0.75
CA ARG A 75 3.42 5.96 -0.98
C ARG A 75 1.94 5.74 -0.65
N VAL A 76 1.33 4.80 -1.36
CA VAL A 76 0.05 4.20 -1.00
C VAL A 76 0.30 2.75 -0.64
N LEU A 77 -0.24 2.32 0.51
CA LEU A 77 -0.13 0.97 1.04
C LEU A 77 -1.43 0.21 0.77
N PHE A 78 -1.26 -1.03 0.35
CA PHE A 78 -2.33 -1.97 0.02
C PHE A 78 -2.40 -3.13 1.03
N PRO A 79 -3.52 -3.88 1.09
CA PRO A 79 -3.62 -5.05 1.95
C PRO A 79 -2.48 -6.05 1.74
N GLY A 80 -1.92 -6.55 2.84
CA GLY A 80 -0.76 -7.44 2.85
C GLY A 80 0.59 -6.74 3.04
N GLU A 81 0.64 -5.40 3.00
CA GLU A 81 1.88 -4.66 3.19
C GLU A 81 2.17 -4.37 4.67
N LEU A 82 3.46 -4.45 5.01
CA LEU A 82 4.00 -3.99 6.29
C LEU A 82 4.50 -2.55 6.15
N PHE A 83 4.38 -1.77 7.23
CA PHE A 83 4.84 -0.39 7.27
C PHE A 83 5.18 0.04 8.69
N GLY A 84 5.84 1.21 8.83
CA GLY A 84 6.39 1.66 10.11
C GLY A 84 7.57 0.80 10.56
N LEU A 85 8.24 0.11 9.64
CA LEU A 85 9.41 -0.73 9.91
C LEU A 85 10.63 0.09 10.35
N GLU A 86 10.62 1.38 10.06
CA GLU A 86 11.63 2.34 10.52
C GLU A 86 11.75 2.32 12.05
N ALA A 87 10.65 2.05 12.75
CA ALA A 87 10.65 1.88 14.20
C ALA A 87 11.62 0.81 14.71
N LEU A 88 12.02 -0.15 13.88
CA LEU A 88 12.98 -1.20 14.26
C LEU A 88 14.42 -0.70 14.32
N ALA A 89 14.75 0.33 13.55
CA ALA A 89 16.09 0.90 13.45
C ALA A 89 16.18 2.31 14.04
N GLU A 90 15.12 3.11 13.88
CA GLU A 90 15.07 4.53 14.25
C GLU A 90 14.21 4.75 15.48
N SER A 91 14.48 5.82 16.23
CA SER A 91 13.65 6.19 17.38
C SER A 91 12.34 6.89 17.00
N THR A 92 12.24 7.40 15.77
CA THR A 92 11.09 8.16 15.28
C THR A 92 10.69 7.73 13.88
N TYR A 93 9.42 7.98 13.52
CA TYR A 93 8.95 7.78 12.15
C TYR A 93 9.39 8.93 11.25
N PRO A 94 9.96 8.65 10.07
CA PRO A 94 10.39 9.69 9.12
C PRO A 94 9.23 10.29 8.29
N LEU A 95 8.03 9.71 8.39
CA LEU A 95 6.84 10.02 7.59
C LEU A 95 5.58 9.93 8.46
N THR A 96 4.46 10.47 7.96
CA THR A 96 3.13 10.34 8.58
C THR A 96 2.30 9.31 7.82
N ALA A 97 1.60 8.41 8.53
CA ALA A 97 0.68 7.45 7.92
C ALA A 97 -0.78 7.79 8.23
N VAL A 98 -1.63 7.84 7.18
CA VAL A 98 -3.04 8.24 7.27
C VAL A 98 -3.92 7.26 6.48
N THR A 99 -5.03 6.83 7.08
CA THR A 99 -6.00 5.96 6.42
C THR A 99 -6.77 6.70 5.32
N LEU A 100 -6.88 6.10 4.14
CA LEU A 100 -7.65 6.62 3.01
C LEU A 100 -9.07 6.07 2.95
N ARG A 101 -9.28 4.90 3.54
CA ARG A 101 -10.56 4.21 3.71
C ARG A 101 -10.64 3.68 5.14
N ASP A 102 -11.77 3.12 5.52
CA ASP A 102 -11.85 2.30 6.73
C ASP A 102 -10.89 1.12 6.58
N CYS A 103 -10.07 0.92 7.58
CA CYS A 103 -8.97 -0.05 7.57
C CYS A 103 -9.08 -0.99 8.77
N GLU A 104 -8.66 -2.22 8.56
CA GLU A 104 -8.27 -3.13 9.62
C GLU A 104 -6.74 -3.26 9.58
N ILE A 105 -6.09 -2.91 10.69
CA ILE A 105 -4.63 -2.82 10.79
C ILE A 105 -4.19 -3.61 12.00
N CYS A 106 -3.23 -4.49 11.81
CA CYS A 106 -2.56 -5.20 12.88
C CYS A 106 -1.32 -4.43 13.29
N ALA A 107 -1.17 -4.15 14.58
CA ALA A 107 -0.01 -3.47 15.15
C ALA A 107 0.72 -4.39 16.13
N ALA A 108 2.04 -4.41 16.06
CA ALA A 108 2.93 -5.04 17.01
C ALA A 108 3.78 -3.96 17.69
N SER A 109 4.02 -4.06 19.00
CA SER A 109 5.00 -3.19 19.60
C SER A 109 6.40 -3.52 19.06
N ARG A 110 7.26 -2.50 18.97
CA ARG A 110 8.64 -2.65 18.52
C ARG A 110 9.36 -3.78 19.26
N ASP A 111 9.26 -3.75 20.58
CA ASP A 111 10.01 -4.68 21.44
C ASP A 111 9.49 -6.11 21.30
N GLU A 112 8.16 -6.31 21.36
CA GLU A 112 7.54 -7.64 21.15
C GLU A 112 7.89 -8.21 19.76
N PHE A 113 7.95 -7.37 18.74
CA PHE A 113 8.30 -7.83 17.38
C PHE A 113 9.78 -8.17 17.27
N LEU A 114 10.69 -7.39 17.88
CA LEU A 114 12.11 -7.71 17.96
C LEU A 114 12.36 -9.01 18.74
N GLU A 115 11.73 -9.20 19.88
CA GLU A 115 11.79 -10.45 20.65
C GLU A 115 11.30 -11.65 19.81
N PHE A 116 10.21 -11.47 19.06
CA PHE A 116 9.71 -12.49 18.16
C PHE A 116 10.74 -12.84 17.06
N LEU A 117 11.40 -11.85 16.46
CA LEU A 117 12.46 -12.07 15.46
C LEU A 117 13.68 -12.78 16.07
N HIS A 118 14.09 -12.41 17.28
CA HIS A 118 15.19 -13.09 18.00
C HIS A 118 14.86 -14.55 18.29
N ALA A 119 13.64 -14.83 18.69
CA ALA A 119 13.18 -16.21 18.98
C ALA A 119 12.95 -17.05 17.70
N ASN A 120 12.89 -16.42 16.52
CA ASN A 120 12.60 -17.08 15.24
C ASN A 120 13.58 -16.63 14.15
N PRO A 121 14.83 -17.14 14.13
CA PRO A 121 15.87 -16.71 13.17
C PRO A 121 15.47 -16.88 11.70
N ASP A 122 14.66 -17.87 11.37
CA ASP A 122 14.16 -18.08 10.00
C ASP A 122 13.25 -16.91 9.56
N VAL A 123 12.45 -16.36 10.49
CA VAL A 123 11.63 -15.18 10.24
C VAL A 123 12.50 -13.94 10.07
N ALA A 124 13.55 -13.80 10.88
CA ALA A 124 14.51 -12.71 10.75
C ALA A 124 15.20 -12.77 9.36
N LEU A 125 15.57 -13.95 8.88
CA LEU A 125 16.09 -14.11 7.51
C LEU A 125 15.01 -13.80 6.46
N GLY A 126 13.75 -14.14 6.72
CA GLY A 126 12.60 -13.72 5.92
C GLY A 126 12.48 -12.19 5.84
N MET A 127 12.73 -11.48 6.95
CA MET A 127 12.76 -10.02 7.00
C MET A 127 13.85 -9.45 6.07
N VAL A 128 15.03 -10.03 6.06
CA VAL A 128 16.11 -9.61 5.13
C VAL A 128 15.64 -9.74 3.67
N ARG A 129 15.03 -10.88 3.31
CA ARG A 129 14.50 -11.09 1.95
C ARG A 129 13.39 -10.09 1.62
N PHE A 130 12.49 -9.82 2.57
CA PHE A 130 11.45 -8.82 2.42
C PHE A 130 12.05 -7.43 2.17
N LEU A 131 13.03 -6.99 2.97
CA LEU A 131 13.69 -5.70 2.80
C LEU A 131 14.40 -5.59 1.43
N VAL A 132 15.06 -6.65 0.96
CA VAL A 132 15.66 -6.69 -0.38
C VAL A 132 14.57 -6.51 -1.45
N THR A 133 13.42 -7.15 -1.29
CA THR A 133 12.27 -6.99 -2.22
C THR A 133 11.77 -5.53 -2.19
N GLU A 134 11.66 -4.92 -1.01
CA GLU A 134 11.25 -3.51 -0.88
C GLU A 134 12.27 -2.55 -1.54
N VAL A 135 13.56 -2.76 -1.33
CA VAL A 135 14.63 -1.97 -2.00
C VAL A 135 14.52 -2.12 -3.53
N THR A 136 14.31 -3.33 -4.02
CA THR A 136 14.13 -3.59 -5.47
C THR A 136 12.89 -2.89 -6.00
N ARG A 137 11.77 -2.93 -5.26
CA ARG A 137 10.54 -2.23 -5.60
C ARG A 137 10.74 -0.71 -5.69
N VAL A 138 11.42 -0.12 -4.71
CA VAL A 138 11.74 1.32 -4.72
C VAL A 138 12.61 1.69 -5.93
N ARG A 139 13.64 0.88 -6.23
CA ARG A 139 14.48 1.08 -7.43
C ARG A 139 13.65 1.03 -8.72
N THR A 140 12.74 0.06 -8.84
CA THR A 140 11.83 -0.05 -9.99
C THR A 140 10.92 1.19 -10.07
N GLN A 141 10.39 1.68 -8.93
CA GLN A 141 9.58 2.90 -8.92
C GLN A 141 10.36 4.12 -9.42
N VAL A 142 11.62 4.30 -8.99
CA VAL A 142 12.49 5.39 -9.48
C VAL A 142 12.69 5.26 -11.00
N THR A 143 12.95 4.06 -11.49
CA THR A 143 13.06 3.78 -12.93
C THR A 143 11.74 4.10 -13.65
N ASP A 144 10.61 3.65 -13.12
CA ASP A 144 9.28 3.89 -13.66
C ASP A 144 8.93 5.40 -13.75
N MET A 145 9.38 6.18 -12.77
CA MET A 145 9.22 7.65 -12.80
C MET A 145 9.90 8.28 -14.01
N CYS A 146 11.06 7.76 -14.41
CA CYS A 146 11.83 8.26 -15.55
C CYS A 146 11.30 7.80 -16.91
N PHE A 147 10.81 6.55 -17.00
CA PHE A 147 10.52 5.91 -18.28
C PHE A 147 9.02 5.72 -18.58
N LYS A 148 8.15 5.67 -17.55
CA LYS A 148 6.70 5.57 -17.77
C LYS A 148 6.09 6.90 -18.16
N ASP A 149 5.35 6.92 -19.26
CA ASP A 149 4.51 8.06 -19.63
C ASP A 149 3.26 8.17 -18.71
N ALA A 150 2.50 9.25 -18.86
CA ALA A 150 1.31 9.49 -18.06
C ALA A 150 0.26 8.38 -18.17
N ARG A 151 0.15 7.75 -19.36
CA ARG A 151 -0.81 6.68 -19.64
C ARG A 151 -0.44 5.42 -18.86
N MET A 152 0.83 5.06 -18.88
CA MET A 152 1.37 3.92 -18.14
C MET A 152 1.22 4.10 -16.63
N LYS A 153 1.57 5.30 -16.11
CA LYS A 153 1.46 5.62 -14.67
C LYS A 153 0.02 5.51 -14.17
N VAL A 154 -0.93 6.12 -14.89
CA VAL A 154 -2.36 6.08 -14.52
C VAL A 154 -2.90 4.66 -14.63
N ALA A 155 -2.56 3.90 -15.67
CA ALA A 155 -2.98 2.51 -15.82
C ALA A 155 -2.46 1.63 -14.66
N THR A 156 -1.18 1.76 -14.30
CA THR A 156 -0.56 1.03 -13.18
C THR A 156 -1.28 1.31 -11.86
N LEU A 157 -1.58 2.57 -11.55
CA LEU A 157 -2.33 2.93 -10.33
C LEU A 157 -3.73 2.32 -10.31
N LEU A 158 -4.46 2.39 -11.43
CA LEU A 158 -5.80 1.82 -11.53
C LEU A 158 -5.79 0.30 -11.34
N LEU A 159 -4.81 -0.40 -11.93
CA LEU A 159 -4.64 -1.85 -11.76
C LEU A 159 -4.33 -2.24 -10.31
N SER A 160 -3.49 -1.48 -9.62
CA SER A 160 -3.20 -1.71 -8.20
C SER A 160 -4.45 -1.56 -7.34
N LEU A 161 -5.31 -0.58 -7.64
CA LEU A 161 -6.59 -0.39 -6.95
C LEU A 161 -7.57 -1.54 -7.22
N VAL A 162 -7.66 -2.01 -8.46
CA VAL A 162 -8.49 -3.19 -8.82
C VAL A 162 -8.04 -4.42 -8.05
N SER A 163 -6.75 -4.70 -8.07
CA SER A 163 -6.18 -5.87 -7.37
C SER A 163 -6.38 -5.82 -5.85
N SER A 164 -6.48 -4.63 -5.27
CA SER A 164 -6.76 -4.45 -3.84
C SER A 164 -8.22 -4.70 -3.45
N GLU A 165 -9.14 -4.58 -4.40
CA GLU A 165 -10.58 -4.77 -4.15
C GLU A 165 -11.05 -6.21 -4.44
N THR A 166 -10.38 -6.91 -5.36
CA THR A 166 -10.80 -8.26 -5.80
C THR A 166 -9.61 -9.17 -6.02
N GLN A 167 -9.67 -10.40 -5.49
CA GLN A 167 -8.63 -11.43 -5.73
C GLN A 167 -8.64 -11.94 -7.18
N THR A 168 -9.78 -11.89 -7.85
CA THR A 168 -9.99 -12.26 -9.25
C THR A 168 -10.77 -11.16 -9.96
N PRO A 169 -10.10 -10.18 -10.55
CA PRO A 169 -10.78 -9.12 -11.27
C PRO A 169 -11.49 -9.70 -12.50
N ALA A 170 -12.79 -9.44 -12.62
CA ALA A 170 -13.56 -9.70 -13.83
C ALA A 170 -13.07 -8.80 -14.98
N GLU A 171 -13.37 -9.18 -16.22
CA GLU A 171 -13.01 -8.36 -17.41
C GLU A 171 -13.56 -6.92 -17.32
N THR A 172 -14.67 -6.75 -16.59
CA THR A 172 -15.26 -5.45 -16.25
C THR A 172 -15.41 -5.32 -14.75
N CYS A 173 -14.97 -4.22 -14.17
CA CYS A 173 -15.13 -3.94 -12.76
C CYS A 173 -15.35 -2.44 -12.51
N SER A 174 -15.99 -2.12 -11.40
CA SER A 174 -16.17 -0.73 -10.96
C SER A 174 -15.50 -0.51 -9.62
N LEU A 175 -14.80 0.61 -9.49
CA LEU A 175 -14.14 1.01 -8.27
C LEU A 175 -14.45 2.48 -7.94
N THR A 176 -14.37 2.82 -6.67
CA THR A 176 -14.41 4.20 -6.22
C THR A 176 -12.99 4.64 -5.85
N LEU A 177 -12.46 5.59 -6.61
CA LEU A 177 -11.14 6.15 -6.35
C LEU A 177 -11.10 6.74 -4.94
N PRO A 178 -10.18 6.31 -4.07
CA PRO A 178 -10.02 6.87 -2.73
C PRO A 178 -9.38 8.27 -2.77
N PHE A 179 -8.85 8.66 -3.94
CA PHE A 179 -8.09 9.87 -4.18
C PHE A 179 -8.88 10.92 -4.95
N SER A 180 -8.60 12.19 -4.69
CA SER A 180 -8.92 13.32 -5.56
C SER A 180 -7.98 13.32 -6.79
N ARG A 181 -8.32 14.13 -7.81
CA ARG A 181 -7.43 14.34 -8.97
C ARG A 181 -6.08 14.93 -8.56
N GLN A 182 -6.11 15.81 -7.58
CA GLN A 182 -4.91 16.42 -7.00
C GLN A 182 -4.02 15.36 -6.35
N GLU A 183 -4.58 14.50 -5.49
CA GLU A 183 -3.81 13.42 -4.86
C GLU A 183 -3.27 12.42 -5.88
N ILE A 184 -4.03 12.09 -6.94
CA ILE A 184 -3.52 11.25 -8.03
C ILE A 184 -2.33 11.92 -8.74
N SER A 185 -2.40 13.24 -8.97
CA SER A 185 -1.30 13.97 -9.61
C SER A 185 -0.03 13.95 -8.75
N GLU A 186 -0.17 14.06 -7.44
CA GLU A 186 0.93 13.95 -6.47
C GLU A 186 1.55 12.55 -6.45
N ILE A 187 0.71 11.50 -6.37
CA ILE A 187 1.15 10.09 -6.35
C ILE A 187 1.94 9.74 -7.63
N LEU A 188 1.47 10.23 -8.78
CA LEU A 188 2.03 9.87 -10.09
C LEU A 188 3.09 10.86 -10.60
N GLU A 189 3.33 11.95 -9.86
CA GLU A 189 4.19 13.07 -10.30
C GLU A 189 3.79 13.60 -11.69
N LEU A 190 2.50 13.90 -11.84
CA LEU A 190 1.89 14.46 -13.05
C LEU A 190 1.16 15.76 -12.68
N SER A 191 0.83 16.60 -13.68
CA SER A 191 -0.11 17.70 -13.43
C SER A 191 -1.55 17.18 -13.35
N PRO A 192 -2.46 17.82 -12.59
CA PRO A 192 -3.88 17.46 -12.55
C PRO A 192 -4.54 17.46 -13.92
N GLU A 193 -4.12 18.36 -14.81
CA GLU A 193 -4.58 18.45 -16.20
C GLU A 193 -4.16 17.20 -16.99
N THR A 194 -2.92 16.74 -16.79
CA THR A 194 -2.40 15.53 -17.45
C THR A 194 -3.16 14.30 -16.98
N VAL A 195 -3.43 14.16 -15.69
CA VAL A 195 -4.28 13.08 -15.14
C VAL A 195 -5.67 13.11 -15.77
N SER A 196 -6.31 14.30 -15.81
CA SER A 196 -7.65 14.45 -16.37
C SER A 196 -7.69 14.15 -17.87
N ARG A 197 -6.69 14.59 -18.62
CA ARG A 197 -6.54 14.29 -20.05
C ARG A 197 -6.33 12.80 -20.30
N THR A 198 -5.49 12.15 -19.52
CA THR A 198 -5.22 10.71 -19.64
C THR A 198 -6.47 9.87 -19.37
N LEU A 199 -7.25 10.21 -18.35
CA LEU A 199 -8.51 9.52 -18.08
C LEU A 199 -9.55 9.75 -19.19
N SER A 200 -9.55 10.94 -19.80
CA SER A 200 -10.40 11.22 -20.98
C SER A 200 -9.98 10.43 -22.21
N LEU A 201 -8.68 10.21 -22.41
CA LEU A 201 -8.17 9.32 -23.46
C LEU A 201 -8.63 7.86 -23.24
N PHE A 202 -8.49 7.35 -22.02
CA PHE A 202 -8.97 6.00 -21.68
C PHE A 202 -10.48 5.86 -21.91
N ARG A 203 -11.28 6.90 -21.63
CA ARG A 203 -12.72 6.91 -21.91
C ARG A 203 -12.98 6.87 -23.40
N ARG A 204 -12.29 7.68 -24.21
CA ARG A 204 -12.41 7.69 -25.68
C ARG A 204 -12.06 6.35 -26.28
N ASP A 205 -11.01 5.69 -25.75
CA ASP A 205 -10.53 4.38 -26.21
C ASP A 205 -11.37 3.22 -25.64
N GLN A 206 -12.49 3.52 -24.95
CA GLN A 206 -13.43 2.55 -24.33
C GLN A 206 -12.76 1.60 -23.32
N VAL A 207 -11.66 2.01 -22.70
CA VAL A 207 -10.96 1.25 -21.65
C VAL A 207 -11.69 1.37 -20.33
N LEU A 208 -12.19 2.58 -20.02
CA LEU A 208 -12.91 2.87 -18.77
C LEU A 208 -13.96 3.99 -18.99
N GLU A 209 -14.90 4.06 -18.03
CA GLU A 209 -15.75 5.23 -17.81
C GLU A 209 -15.44 5.85 -16.46
N ALA A 210 -15.31 7.16 -16.39
CA ALA A 210 -15.05 7.89 -15.15
C ALA A 210 -16.09 8.99 -14.95
N ARG A 211 -16.77 8.96 -13.78
CA ARG A 211 -17.70 9.99 -13.32
C ARG A 211 -17.34 10.40 -11.89
N GLY A 212 -16.71 11.57 -11.72
CA GLY A 212 -16.18 12.00 -10.44
C GLY A 212 -15.11 11.01 -9.92
N ARG A 213 -15.38 10.39 -8.78
CA ARG A 213 -14.51 9.37 -8.18
C ARG A 213 -14.87 7.93 -8.59
N ARG A 214 -16.02 7.70 -9.23
CA ARG A 214 -16.39 6.38 -9.72
C ARG A 214 -15.74 6.10 -11.06
N VAL A 215 -15.06 4.97 -11.16
CA VAL A 215 -14.42 4.48 -12.39
C VAL A 215 -14.91 3.08 -12.66
N ALA A 216 -15.51 2.89 -13.84
CA ALA A 216 -15.89 1.57 -14.34
C ALA A 216 -14.88 1.17 -15.43
N ILE A 217 -14.12 0.11 -15.18
CA ILE A 217 -13.20 -0.48 -16.17
C ILE A 217 -14.04 -1.34 -17.09
N ARG A 218 -13.97 -1.05 -18.38
CA ARG A 218 -14.70 -1.74 -19.46
C ARG A 218 -13.88 -2.81 -20.13
N ASP A 219 -12.57 -2.64 -20.15
CA ASP A 219 -11.63 -3.57 -20.77
C ASP A 219 -10.34 -3.64 -19.94
N LEU A 220 -10.27 -4.64 -19.08
CA LEU A 220 -9.11 -4.85 -18.20
C LEU A 220 -7.86 -5.21 -19.00
N LYS A 221 -7.99 -5.96 -20.10
CA LYS A 221 -6.84 -6.35 -20.93
C LYS A 221 -6.19 -5.14 -21.60
N LYS A 222 -7.00 -4.22 -22.14
CA LYS A 222 -6.48 -2.95 -22.67
C LYS A 222 -5.83 -2.09 -21.59
N LEU A 223 -6.38 -2.06 -20.37
CA LEU A 223 -5.79 -1.35 -19.25
C LEU A 223 -4.43 -1.95 -18.86
N GLN A 224 -4.32 -3.28 -18.80
CA GLN A 224 -3.07 -4.00 -18.56
C GLN A 224 -2.04 -3.71 -19.66
N ALA A 225 -2.44 -3.79 -20.92
CA ALA A 225 -1.56 -3.45 -22.05
C ALA A 225 -1.05 -2.00 -21.98
N ALA A 226 -1.89 -1.07 -21.50
CA ALA A 226 -1.49 0.32 -21.32
C ALA A 226 -0.50 0.56 -20.17
N ALA A 227 -0.38 -0.36 -19.22
CA ALA A 227 0.58 -0.27 -18.11
C ALA A 227 2.00 -0.76 -18.49
N HIS A 228 2.15 -1.49 -19.60
CA HIS A 228 3.39 -2.16 -20.02
C HIS A 228 3.97 -1.67 -21.37
N ARG A 229 3.40 -0.62 -21.94
CA ARG A 229 3.84 -0.10 -23.26
C ARG A 229 5.02 0.82 -23.18
#